data_143191f47db10125d48c09bbef59924e
#
_entry.id   143191f47db10125d48c09bbef59924e
#
_cell.length_a   1.000
_cell.length_b   1.000
_cell.length_c   1.000
_cell.angle_alpha   90.00
_cell.angle_beta   90.00
_cell.angle_gamma   90.00
#
_symmetry.space_group_name_H-M   'P 1'
#
loop_
_entity.id
_entity.type
_entity.pdbx_description
1 polymer ?
#
loop_
_entity_poly.entity_id
_entity_poly.type
_entity_poly.pdbx_seq_one_letter_code
_entity_poly.pdbx_strand_id
1 'polypeptide(L)'
;MTDTPSLMLFAGNACPELAKSIAKQLNQSLGKASVGRFSDGEVMVEIEENVRGRDVFVIQSTCAPTNDNLMELLAMMDALRRASAGRITAVIPYFGYARQDRRTRSTRVPITAKLVADMVCAAGANRVLTVDLHAEQIQGFFQVPVDNVYASPVLLSDLWRQKHDNLIVVSPDVGGVVRARALAKRLDDADLAIIDKRRPKANVAQVMNIIGDVQGKTCVMIDDLVDTAGTLCQAAQALKDHGAAKVVAYVTHAVLSGPAIENISGSVLDELVVTDTIPLNEAARGCSKIRSLDTAALLAETIRRVSNEESVSSLYVD
;
A
#
# COMPACT_ATOMS: atom_id res chain seq x y z
N MET A 1 -32.54 -1.26 21.05
CA MET A 1 -31.19 -0.76 20.75
C MET A 1 -30.31 -1.98 20.62
N THR A 2 -29.98 -2.38 19.41
CA THR A 2 -29.00 -3.45 19.21
C THR A 2 -27.63 -2.85 19.56
N ASP A 3 -27.06 -3.27 20.69
CA ASP A 3 -25.69 -2.90 21.07
C ASP A 3 -24.77 -3.25 19.89
N THR A 4 -24.19 -2.23 19.26
CA THR A 4 -23.17 -2.45 18.25
C THR A 4 -22.04 -3.26 18.89
N PRO A 5 -21.63 -4.40 18.33
CA PRO A 5 -20.56 -5.20 18.91
C PRO A 5 -19.34 -4.32 19.17
N SER A 6 -18.79 -4.37 20.37
CA SER A 6 -17.62 -3.52 20.67
C SER A 6 -16.45 -3.89 19.77
N LEU A 7 -15.86 -2.89 19.15
CA LEU A 7 -14.67 -2.96 18.31
C LEU A 7 -13.49 -3.53 19.09
N MET A 8 -12.77 -4.50 18.51
CA MET A 8 -11.50 -5.00 19.00
C MET A 8 -10.44 -5.01 17.89
N LEU A 9 -9.23 -4.60 18.21
CA LEU A 9 -8.11 -4.52 17.28
C LEU A 9 -7.06 -5.57 17.65
N PHE A 10 -6.63 -6.35 16.68
CA PHE A 10 -5.48 -7.26 16.83
C PHE A 10 -4.45 -6.93 15.77
N ALA A 11 -3.19 -7.21 16.05
CA ALA A 11 -2.10 -6.99 15.12
C ALA A 11 -1.19 -8.21 15.04
N GLY A 12 -0.76 -8.55 13.84
CA GLY A 12 0.38 -9.44 13.63
C GLY A 12 1.71 -8.68 13.68
N ASN A 13 2.78 -9.35 13.27
CA ASN A 13 4.15 -8.86 13.43
C ASN A 13 4.63 -7.95 12.28
N ALA A 14 3.88 -7.86 11.16
CA ALA A 14 4.36 -7.15 9.98
C ALA A 14 4.44 -5.63 10.14
N CYS A 15 3.48 -5.00 10.85
CA CYS A 15 3.39 -3.54 10.96
C CYS A 15 2.95 -3.09 12.37
N PRO A 16 3.68 -3.45 13.44
CA PRO A 16 3.27 -3.21 14.82
C PRO A 16 3.15 -1.72 15.17
N GLU A 17 4.01 -0.87 14.63
CA GLU A 17 3.97 0.57 14.93
C GLU A 17 2.75 1.24 14.28
N LEU A 18 2.41 0.88 13.04
CA LEU A 18 1.18 1.33 12.38
C LEU A 18 -0.06 0.87 13.16
N ALA A 19 -0.09 -0.39 13.60
CA ALA A 19 -1.21 -0.92 14.38
C ALA A 19 -1.38 -0.19 15.72
N LYS A 20 -0.28 0.13 16.43
CA LYS A 20 -0.31 0.95 17.66
C LYS A 20 -0.82 2.37 17.38
N SER A 21 -0.38 2.97 16.27
CA SER A 21 -0.82 4.31 15.86
C SER A 21 -2.32 4.32 15.54
N ILE A 22 -2.83 3.32 14.83
CA ILE A 22 -4.26 3.14 14.55
C ILE A 22 -5.05 3.01 15.86
N ALA A 23 -4.61 2.14 16.77
CA ALA A 23 -5.26 1.93 18.05
C ALA A 23 -5.32 3.23 18.87
N LYS A 24 -4.24 4.00 18.88
CA LYS A 24 -4.17 5.32 19.53
C LYS A 24 -5.17 6.31 18.93
N GLN A 25 -5.29 6.37 17.59
CA GLN A 25 -6.26 7.25 16.90
C GLN A 25 -7.71 6.88 17.25
N LEU A 26 -7.98 5.60 17.47
CA LEU A 26 -9.31 5.09 17.86
C LEU A 26 -9.58 5.17 19.36
N ASN A 27 -8.63 5.65 20.17
CA ASN A 27 -8.69 5.59 21.63
C ASN A 27 -8.96 4.16 22.15
N GLN A 28 -8.35 3.16 21.49
CA GLN A 28 -8.44 1.75 21.82
C GLN A 28 -7.06 1.19 22.17
N SER A 29 -7.03 0.04 22.83
CA SER A 29 -5.83 -0.78 22.95
C SER A 29 -5.85 -1.92 21.94
N LEU A 30 -4.68 -2.41 21.56
CA LEU A 30 -4.59 -3.67 20.84
C LEU A 30 -4.99 -4.80 21.78
N GLY A 31 -5.79 -5.74 21.26
CA GLY A 31 -6.16 -6.97 21.93
C GLY A 31 -4.94 -7.85 22.20
N LYS A 32 -4.99 -8.59 23.27
CA LYS A 32 -3.90 -9.48 23.67
C LYS A 32 -3.90 -10.75 22.81
N ALA A 33 -2.81 -10.93 22.10
CA ALA A 33 -2.55 -12.13 21.32
C ALA A 33 -1.06 -12.43 21.33
N SER A 34 -0.71 -13.70 21.41
CA SER A 34 0.65 -14.17 21.20
C SER A 34 0.78 -14.65 19.77
N VAL A 35 1.66 -14.03 18.99
CA VAL A 35 1.95 -14.38 17.60
C VAL A 35 3.45 -14.63 17.49
N GLY A 36 3.81 -15.88 17.28
CA GLY A 36 5.21 -16.32 17.29
C GLY A 36 5.45 -17.49 16.34
N ARG A 37 6.50 -18.25 16.62
CA ARG A 37 6.88 -19.43 15.84
C ARG A 37 7.25 -20.58 16.75
N PHE A 38 6.92 -21.78 16.32
CA PHE A 38 7.50 -23.00 16.85
C PHE A 38 8.97 -23.13 16.41
N SER A 39 9.69 -24.07 17.03
CA SER A 39 11.13 -24.29 16.76
C SER A 39 11.43 -24.73 15.32
N ASP A 40 10.47 -25.30 14.62
CA ASP A 40 10.53 -25.70 13.21
C ASP A 40 10.16 -24.57 12.25
N GLY A 41 9.73 -23.39 12.77
CA GLY A 41 9.38 -22.21 12.00
C GLY A 41 7.90 -22.07 11.69
N GLU A 42 7.04 -23.03 12.05
CA GLU A 42 5.59 -22.87 11.90
C GLU A 42 5.05 -21.72 12.74
N VAL A 43 4.06 -21.02 12.19
CA VAL A 43 3.42 -19.88 12.87
C VAL A 43 2.57 -20.40 14.04
N MET A 44 2.76 -19.80 15.21
CA MET A 44 1.98 -20.05 16.41
C MET A 44 1.13 -18.80 16.73
N VAL A 45 -0.16 -18.98 16.98
CA VAL A 45 -1.07 -17.90 17.37
C VAL A 45 -1.91 -18.34 18.56
N GLU A 46 -2.00 -17.48 19.58
CA GLU A 46 -2.93 -17.62 20.70
C GLU A 46 -3.65 -16.30 20.92
N ILE A 47 -4.99 -16.33 20.96
CA ILE A 47 -5.83 -15.18 21.31
C ILE A 47 -6.11 -15.23 22.81
N GLU A 48 -5.65 -14.24 23.54
CA GLU A 48 -5.68 -14.23 25.02
C GLU A 48 -6.86 -13.44 25.61
N GLU A 49 -7.83 -13.06 24.77
CA GLU A 49 -9.01 -12.29 25.17
C GLU A 49 -10.32 -12.92 24.67
N ASN A 50 -11.41 -12.63 25.34
CA ASN A 50 -12.73 -13.08 24.90
C ASN A 50 -13.23 -12.21 23.73
N VAL A 51 -13.27 -12.81 22.55
CA VAL A 51 -13.71 -12.18 21.29
C VAL A 51 -15.11 -12.59 20.84
N ARG A 52 -15.82 -13.41 21.63
CA ARG A 52 -17.13 -13.92 21.25
C ARG A 52 -18.13 -12.80 20.95
N GLY A 53 -18.67 -12.85 19.74
CA GLY A 53 -19.66 -11.85 19.25
C GLY A 53 -19.08 -10.46 18.99
N ARG A 54 -17.76 -10.25 19.10
CA ARG A 54 -17.11 -8.95 18.89
C ARG A 54 -16.89 -8.65 17.41
N ASP A 55 -16.80 -7.36 17.09
CA ASP A 55 -16.36 -6.85 15.79
C ASP A 55 -14.84 -6.72 15.81
N VAL A 56 -14.14 -7.62 15.13
CA VAL A 56 -12.70 -7.77 15.24
C VAL A 56 -12.00 -7.33 13.96
N PHE A 57 -10.99 -6.48 14.11
CA PHE A 57 -10.12 -6.05 13.03
C PHE A 57 -8.70 -6.58 13.24
N VAL A 58 -8.18 -7.30 12.26
CA VAL A 58 -6.83 -7.87 12.28
C VAL A 58 -5.93 -7.06 11.36
N ILE A 59 -4.98 -6.33 11.93
CA ILE A 59 -4.07 -5.43 11.19
C ILE A 59 -2.79 -6.19 10.87
N GLN A 60 -2.55 -6.48 9.59
CA GLN A 60 -1.37 -7.21 9.13
C GLN A 60 -1.07 -6.93 7.66
N SER A 61 0.00 -6.23 7.35
CA SER A 61 0.52 -6.14 5.99
C SER A 61 1.11 -7.48 5.54
N THR A 62 0.84 -7.87 4.29
CA THR A 62 1.44 -9.08 3.72
C THR A 62 2.70 -8.76 2.91
N CYS A 63 3.54 -7.85 3.46
CA CYS A 63 4.86 -7.51 2.96
C CYS A 63 5.91 -8.58 3.32
N ALA A 64 7.16 -8.37 2.91
CA ALA A 64 8.25 -9.28 3.25
C ALA A 64 8.51 -9.33 4.78
N PRO A 65 8.72 -10.55 5.32
CA PRO A 65 8.71 -11.87 4.68
C PRO A 65 7.27 -12.32 4.34
N THR A 66 6.95 -12.28 3.05
CA THR A 66 5.56 -12.28 2.54
C THR A 66 4.77 -13.54 2.92
N ASN A 67 5.40 -14.70 2.80
CA ASN A 67 4.73 -15.97 3.12
C ASN A 67 4.42 -16.08 4.62
N ASP A 68 5.33 -15.62 5.44
CA ASP A 68 5.21 -15.66 6.89
C ASP A 68 4.11 -14.71 7.37
N ASN A 69 4.14 -13.47 6.89
CA ASN A 69 3.14 -12.46 7.26
C ASN A 69 1.74 -12.83 6.75
N LEU A 70 1.64 -13.45 5.58
CA LEU A 70 0.38 -13.99 5.08
C LEU A 70 -0.10 -15.12 5.99
N MET A 71 0.77 -16.06 6.34
CA MET A 71 0.39 -17.19 7.20
C MET A 71 -0.02 -16.74 8.59
N GLU A 72 0.65 -15.75 9.18
CA GLU A 72 0.25 -15.14 10.45
C GLU A 72 -1.18 -14.58 10.38
N LEU A 73 -1.49 -13.81 9.32
CA LEU A 73 -2.83 -13.27 9.10
C LEU A 73 -3.89 -14.38 9.04
N LEU A 74 -3.64 -15.44 8.26
CA LEU A 74 -4.56 -16.55 8.09
C LEU A 74 -4.79 -17.30 9.41
N ALA A 75 -3.72 -17.59 10.16
CA ALA A 75 -3.79 -18.26 11.44
C ALA A 75 -4.53 -17.43 12.50
N MET A 76 -4.28 -16.11 12.55
CA MET A 76 -4.99 -15.20 13.45
C MET A 76 -6.50 -15.18 13.16
N MET A 77 -6.90 -15.09 11.89
CA MET A 77 -8.31 -15.10 11.51
C MET A 77 -8.99 -16.42 11.83
N ASP A 78 -8.33 -17.56 11.59
CA ASP A 78 -8.90 -18.88 11.95
C ASP A 78 -9.04 -19.02 13.47
N ALA A 79 -8.08 -18.56 14.26
CA ALA A 79 -8.15 -18.56 15.72
C ALA A 79 -9.35 -17.71 16.22
N LEU A 80 -9.52 -16.51 15.69
CA LEU A 80 -10.62 -15.61 16.01
C LEU A 80 -11.99 -16.20 15.63
N ARG A 81 -12.08 -16.81 14.44
CA ARG A 81 -13.28 -17.53 13.98
C ARG A 81 -13.66 -18.67 14.92
N ARG A 82 -12.68 -19.49 15.31
CA ARG A 82 -12.88 -20.60 16.28
C ARG A 82 -13.25 -20.11 17.67
N ALA A 83 -12.76 -18.92 18.06
CA ALA A 83 -13.14 -18.25 19.30
C ALA A 83 -14.50 -17.54 19.21
N SER A 84 -15.24 -17.71 18.09
CA SER A 84 -16.59 -17.16 17.86
C SER A 84 -16.63 -15.63 17.79
N ALA A 85 -15.64 -14.97 17.22
CA ALA A 85 -15.74 -13.58 16.84
C ALA A 85 -17.01 -13.37 15.99
N GLY A 86 -17.71 -12.26 16.18
CA GLY A 86 -18.97 -11.98 15.48
C GLY A 86 -18.74 -11.56 14.03
N ARG A 87 -17.74 -10.72 13.80
CA ARG A 87 -17.29 -10.28 12.48
C ARG A 87 -15.75 -10.15 12.51
N ILE A 88 -15.10 -10.56 11.44
CA ILE A 88 -13.64 -10.44 11.27
C ILE A 88 -13.35 -9.63 10.02
N THR A 89 -12.71 -8.48 10.20
CA THR A 89 -12.22 -7.64 9.10
C THR A 89 -10.70 -7.77 9.01
N ALA A 90 -10.22 -8.27 7.89
CA ALA A 90 -8.78 -8.29 7.59
C ALA A 90 -8.35 -6.90 7.12
N VAL A 91 -7.56 -6.19 7.93
CA VAL A 91 -6.96 -4.90 7.58
C VAL A 91 -5.56 -5.16 7.06
N ILE A 92 -5.41 -5.09 5.75
CA ILE A 92 -4.17 -5.43 5.04
C ILE A 92 -3.62 -4.16 4.39
N PRO A 93 -2.84 -3.31 5.11
CA PRO A 93 -2.35 -2.05 4.56
C PRO A 93 -1.60 -2.22 3.24
N TYR A 94 -0.80 -3.28 3.10
CA TYR A 94 -0.22 -3.71 1.83
C TYR A 94 -0.65 -5.14 1.52
N PHE A 95 -1.39 -5.31 0.41
CA PHE A 95 -1.79 -6.62 -0.10
C PHE A 95 -0.70 -7.20 -1.01
N GLY A 96 0.08 -8.11 -0.47
CA GLY A 96 1.12 -8.84 -1.22
C GLY A 96 0.53 -9.75 -2.29
N TYR A 97 1.38 -10.20 -3.23
CA TYR A 97 0.98 -10.99 -4.41
C TYR A 97 0.08 -10.26 -5.42
N ALA A 98 -0.29 -8.99 -5.19
CA ALA A 98 -1.17 -8.21 -6.06
C ALA A 98 -0.65 -8.04 -7.49
N ARG A 99 0.66 -8.12 -7.72
CA ARG A 99 1.27 -7.95 -9.05
C ARG A 99 0.99 -9.10 -10.02
N GLN A 100 0.50 -10.24 -9.53
CA GLN A 100 0.06 -11.38 -10.36
C GLN A 100 -1.48 -11.45 -10.35
N ASP A 101 -2.10 -10.43 -10.91
CA ASP A 101 -3.55 -10.22 -10.98
C ASP A 101 -4.19 -10.83 -12.24
N ARG A 102 -3.38 -11.20 -13.23
CA ARG A 102 -3.83 -11.73 -14.52
C ARG A 102 -2.81 -12.66 -15.16
N ARG A 103 -3.29 -13.49 -16.06
CA ARG A 103 -2.44 -14.35 -16.89
C ARG A 103 -2.20 -13.68 -18.24
N THR A 104 -0.95 -13.57 -18.64
CA THR A 104 -0.58 -13.13 -20.00
C THR A 104 -0.86 -14.24 -21.02
N ARG A 105 -1.20 -13.88 -22.26
CA ARG A 105 -1.75 -14.80 -23.29
C ARG A 105 -0.90 -16.03 -23.59
N SER A 106 0.42 -15.95 -23.44
CA SER A 106 1.36 -17.01 -23.84
C SER A 106 1.99 -17.78 -22.68
N THR A 107 1.59 -17.50 -21.41
CA THR A 107 2.24 -18.07 -20.24
C THR A 107 1.31 -18.95 -19.40
N ARG A 108 1.89 -19.98 -18.77
CA ARG A 108 1.21 -20.84 -17.80
C ARG A 108 1.62 -20.44 -16.40
N VAL A 109 1.11 -19.30 -15.94
CA VAL A 109 1.39 -18.73 -14.61
C VAL A 109 0.13 -18.72 -13.75
N PRO A 110 0.26 -18.77 -12.42
CA PRO A 110 -0.89 -18.61 -11.54
C PRO A 110 -1.41 -17.15 -11.56
N ILE A 111 -2.62 -16.96 -11.03
CA ILE A 111 -3.14 -15.66 -10.62
C ILE A 111 -3.07 -15.64 -9.10
N THR A 112 -1.90 -15.31 -8.55
CA THR A 112 -1.66 -15.42 -7.10
C THR A 112 -2.48 -14.45 -6.29
N ALA A 113 -2.84 -13.29 -6.84
CA ALA A 113 -3.77 -12.37 -6.19
C ALA A 113 -5.12 -13.03 -5.90
N LYS A 114 -5.66 -13.84 -6.84
CA LYS A 114 -6.89 -14.60 -6.62
C LYS A 114 -6.70 -15.71 -5.59
N LEU A 115 -5.59 -16.45 -5.67
CA LEU A 115 -5.30 -17.50 -4.70
C LEU A 115 -5.25 -16.95 -3.27
N VAL A 116 -4.55 -15.84 -3.06
CA VAL A 116 -4.44 -15.21 -1.74
C VAL A 116 -5.81 -14.68 -1.27
N ALA A 117 -6.61 -14.09 -2.17
CA ALA A 117 -7.96 -13.64 -1.85
C ALA A 117 -8.84 -14.81 -1.36
N ASP A 118 -8.77 -15.98 -2.02
CA ASP A 118 -9.50 -17.18 -1.60
C ASP A 118 -9.02 -17.69 -0.23
N MET A 119 -7.72 -17.68 0.03
CA MET A 119 -7.17 -18.10 1.32
C MET A 119 -7.64 -17.18 2.45
N VAL A 120 -7.65 -15.87 2.25
CA VAL A 120 -8.14 -14.88 3.22
C VAL A 120 -9.63 -15.10 3.52
N CYS A 121 -10.45 -15.31 2.49
CA CYS A 121 -11.87 -15.65 2.67
C CYS A 121 -12.06 -16.98 3.41
N ALA A 122 -11.32 -18.03 3.03
CA ALA A 122 -11.41 -19.36 3.66
C ALA A 122 -10.99 -19.33 5.13
N ALA A 123 -10.01 -18.49 5.50
CA ALA A 123 -9.56 -18.32 6.89
C ALA A 123 -10.61 -17.65 7.78
N GLY A 124 -11.65 -17.01 7.20
CA GLY A 124 -12.79 -16.49 7.96
C GLY A 124 -12.96 -14.98 7.91
N ALA A 125 -12.31 -14.28 6.99
CA ALA A 125 -12.60 -12.86 6.77
C ALA A 125 -14.06 -12.66 6.34
N ASN A 126 -14.76 -11.72 6.98
CA ASN A 126 -16.09 -11.25 6.57
C ASN A 126 -15.98 -9.98 5.72
N ARG A 127 -14.84 -9.30 5.77
CA ARG A 127 -14.53 -8.08 5.03
C ARG A 127 -13.02 -7.94 4.91
N VAL A 128 -12.57 -7.28 3.86
CA VAL A 128 -11.16 -6.88 3.69
C VAL A 128 -11.10 -5.36 3.58
N LEU A 129 -10.15 -4.76 4.27
CA LEU A 129 -9.77 -3.36 4.14
C LEU A 129 -8.31 -3.31 3.71
N THR A 130 -8.02 -2.59 2.63
CA THR A 130 -6.66 -2.48 2.09
C THR A 130 -6.41 -1.09 1.52
N VAL A 131 -5.15 -0.75 1.25
CA VAL A 131 -4.77 0.55 0.68
C VAL A 131 -4.19 0.34 -0.71
N ASP A 132 -4.61 1.16 -1.67
CA ASP A 132 -4.07 1.25 -3.05
C ASP A 132 -3.72 -0.11 -3.67
N LEU A 133 -4.70 -0.95 -3.93
CA LEU A 133 -4.49 -2.21 -4.66
C LEU A 133 -3.77 -1.94 -5.99
N HIS A 134 -2.77 -2.76 -6.29
CA HIS A 134 -2.02 -2.67 -7.55
C HIS A 134 -2.92 -2.65 -8.79
N ALA A 135 -4.03 -3.37 -8.74
CA ALA A 135 -5.05 -3.38 -9.77
C ALA A 135 -6.44 -3.42 -9.09
N GLU A 136 -7.29 -2.47 -9.41
CA GLU A 136 -8.60 -2.29 -8.76
C GLU A 136 -9.51 -3.53 -8.91
N GLN A 137 -9.40 -4.24 -10.03
CA GLN A 137 -10.16 -5.47 -10.29
C GLN A 137 -9.88 -6.60 -9.28
N ILE A 138 -8.80 -6.53 -8.50
CA ILE A 138 -8.50 -7.51 -7.42
C ILE A 138 -9.62 -7.53 -6.39
N GLN A 139 -10.35 -6.43 -6.19
CA GLN A 139 -11.53 -6.39 -5.32
C GLN A 139 -12.54 -7.47 -5.69
N GLY A 140 -12.71 -7.73 -6.98
CA GLY A 140 -13.59 -8.78 -7.52
C GLY A 140 -13.10 -10.21 -7.30
N PHE A 141 -11.90 -10.42 -6.79
CA PHE A 141 -11.37 -11.77 -6.50
C PHE A 141 -11.83 -12.29 -5.14
N PHE A 142 -12.23 -11.41 -4.25
CA PHE A 142 -12.73 -11.76 -2.93
C PHE A 142 -14.20 -12.18 -2.99
N GLN A 143 -14.62 -13.07 -2.09
CA GLN A 143 -16.01 -13.49 -1.90
C GLN A 143 -16.72 -12.66 -0.81
N VAL A 144 -16.03 -11.66 -0.28
CA VAL A 144 -16.49 -10.76 0.78
C VAL A 144 -16.31 -9.31 0.34
N PRO A 145 -17.01 -8.35 0.96
CA PRO A 145 -16.82 -6.94 0.67
C PRO A 145 -15.35 -6.50 0.86
N VAL A 146 -14.87 -5.64 -0.03
CA VAL A 146 -13.53 -5.05 0.01
C VAL A 146 -13.64 -3.54 0.03
N ASP A 147 -13.02 -2.92 1.03
CA ASP A 147 -12.80 -1.48 1.07
C ASP A 147 -11.33 -1.22 0.66
N ASN A 148 -11.14 -0.85 -0.60
CA ASN A 148 -9.84 -0.39 -1.10
C ASN A 148 -9.76 1.12 -0.89
N VAL A 149 -9.08 1.58 0.16
CA VAL A 149 -8.89 3.01 0.42
C VAL A 149 -7.66 3.53 -0.30
N TYR A 150 -7.64 4.82 -0.61
CA TYR A 150 -6.54 5.45 -1.33
C TYR A 150 -5.66 6.27 -0.38
N ALA A 151 -4.36 6.14 -0.51
CA ALA A 151 -3.39 6.98 0.21
C ALA A 151 -3.32 8.41 -0.35
N SER A 152 -3.97 8.68 -1.47
CA SER A 152 -3.93 9.99 -2.13
C SER A 152 -4.23 11.18 -1.21
N PRO A 153 -5.17 11.16 -0.23
CA PRO A 153 -5.34 12.26 0.71
C PRO A 153 -4.12 12.52 1.58
N VAL A 154 -3.41 11.46 1.99
CA VAL A 154 -2.18 11.56 2.79
C VAL A 154 -1.05 12.16 1.96
N LEU A 155 -0.84 11.66 0.74
CA LEU A 155 0.16 12.15 -0.20
C LEU A 155 -0.11 13.61 -0.59
N LEU A 156 -1.35 13.95 -0.89
CA LEU A 156 -1.79 15.29 -1.25
C LEU A 156 -1.56 16.28 -0.11
N SER A 157 -1.90 15.92 1.12
CA SER A 157 -1.67 16.77 2.30
C SER A 157 -0.18 17.12 2.48
N ASP A 158 0.70 16.18 2.18
CA ASP A 158 2.14 16.43 2.23
C ASP A 158 2.60 17.33 1.06
N LEU A 159 2.15 17.04 -0.16
CA LEU A 159 2.45 17.87 -1.34
C LEU A 159 2.06 19.34 -1.12
N TRP A 160 0.89 19.61 -0.55
CA TRP A 160 0.45 20.97 -0.20
C TRP A 160 1.36 21.63 0.84
N ARG A 161 1.87 20.87 1.81
CA ARG A 161 2.80 21.39 2.82
C ARG A 161 4.16 21.71 2.25
N GLN A 162 4.65 20.92 1.29
CA GLN A 162 5.97 21.11 0.65
C GLN A 162 6.02 22.33 -0.26
N LYS A 163 4.89 22.83 -0.77
CA LYS A 163 4.78 24.03 -1.62
C LYS A 163 5.81 24.02 -2.77
N HIS A 164 5.77 22.96 -3.58
CA HIS A 164 6.66 22.87 -4.74
C HIS A 164 6.33 23.95 -5.77
N ASP A 165 7.33 24.76 -6.14
CA ASP A 165 7.19 25.76 -7.19
C ASP A 165 7.14 25.09 -8.58
N ASN A 166 6.33 25.62 -9.48
CA ASN A 166 6.21 25.17 -10.87
C ASN A 166 6.06 23.64 -10.99
N LEU A 167 5.11 23.08 -10.25
CA LEU A 167 4.88 21.65 -10.14
C LEU A 167 4.23 21.08 -11.40
N ILE A 168 4.70 19.91 -11.83
CA ILE A 168 4.05 19.04 -12.81
C ILE A 168 3.93 17.62 -12.25
N VAL A 169 2.76 17.02 -12.38
CA VAL A 169 2.55 15.62 -12.02
C VAL A 169 3.03 14.70 -13.13
N VAL A 170 3.75 13.65 -12.81
CA VAL A 170 4.33 12.72 -13.79
C VAL A 170 3.83 11.31 -13.54
N SER A 171 3.25 10.70 -14.56
CA SER A 171 3.01 9.26 -14.56
C SER A 171 4.27 8.53 -15.02
N PRO A 172 4.83 7.61 -14.21
CA PRO A 172 6.05 6.89 -14.58
C PRO A 172 5.84 5.86 -15.71
N ASP A 173 4.59 5.58 -16.08
CA ASP A 173 4.22 4.75 -17.21
C ASP A 173 2.77 5.03 -17.66
N VAL A 174 2.34 4.36 -18.74
CA VAL A 174 0.98 4.52 -19.30
C VAL A 174 -0.10 3.96 -18.35
N GLY A 175 0.22 2.96 -17.53
CA GLY A 175 -0.72 2.34 -16.60
C GLY A 175 -1.12 3.27 -15.43
N GLY A 176 -0.19 4.11 -14.97
CA GLY A 176 -0.39 5.05 -13.86
C GLY A 176 -1.09 6.36 -14.21
N VAL A 177 -1.43 6.60 -15.50
CA VAL A 177 -1.97 7.89 -15.97
C VAL A 177 -3.26 8.31 -15.26
N VAL A 178 -4.14 7.35 -14.95
CA VAL A 178 -5.40 7.66 -14.25
C VAL A 178 -5.12 8.21 -12.86
N ARG A 179 -4.23 7.57 -12.11
CA ARG A 179 -3.79 8.01 -10.77
C ARG A 179 -3.11 9.38 -10.81
N ALA A 180 -2.21 9.58 -11.78
CA ALA A 180 -1.51 10.85 -11.93
C ALA A 180 -2.46 12.00 -12.28
N ARG A 181 -3.46 11.74 -13.14
CA ARG A 181 -4.48 12.73 -13.52
C ARG A 181 -5.39 13.09 -12.34
N ALA A 182 -5.80 12.09 -11.52
CA ALA A 182 -6.59 12.33 -10.33
C ALA A 182 -5.84 13.22 -9.32
N LEU A 183 -4.53 12.99 -9.15
CA LEU A 183 -3.68 13.83 -8.29
C LEU A 183 -3.52 15.26 -8.88
N ALA A 184 -3.23 15.37 -10.17
CA ALA A 184 -3.05 16.67 -10.86
C ALA A 184 -4.29 17.58 -10.72
N LYS A 185 -5.48 17.01 -10.91
CA LYS A 185 -6.76 17.70 -10.72
C LYS A 185 -6.93 18.31 -9.32
N ARG A 186 -6.39 17.65 -8.30
CA ARG A 186 -6.44 18.10 -6.89
C ARG A 186 -5.32 19.07 -6.52
N LEU A 187 -4.34 19.23 -7.39
CA LEU A 187 -3.24 20.18 -7.26
C LEU A 187 -3.48 21.40 -8.17
N ASP A 188 -4.68 22.00 -8.07
CA ASP A 188 -5.11 23.17 -8.84
C ASP A 188 -5.00 22.95 -10.36
N ASP A 189 -5.41 21.76 -10.85
CA ASP A 189 -5.27 21.33 -12.24
C ASP A 189 -3.83 21.45 -12.77
N ALA A 190 -2.86 21.04 -11.94
CA ALA A 190 -1.45 21.00 -12.33
C ALA A 190 -1.25 20.25 -13.65
N ASP A 191 -0.25 20.69 -14.42
CA ASP A 191 0.14 20.02 -15.66
C ASP A 191 0.45 18.54 -15.44
N LEU A 192 0.26 17.72 -16.47
CA LEU A 192 0.53 16.30 -16.47
C LEU A 192 1.57 15.94 -17.53
N ALA A 193 2.58 15.18 -17.14
CA ALA A 193 3.49 14.51 -18.07
C ALA A 193 3.40 12.99 -17.94
N ILE A 194 3.74 12.27 -19.01
CA ILE A 194 3.69 10.81 -19.07
C ILE A 194 5.03 10.31 -19.61
N ILE A 195 5.60 9.30 -18.95
CA ILE A 195 6.78 8.60 -19.44
C ILE A 195 6.32 7.36 -20.23
N ASP A 196 6.46 7.42 -21.55
CA ASP A 196 6.19 6.29 -22.45
C ASP A 196 7.47 5.47 -22.64
N LYS A 197 7.46 4.25 -22.10
CA LYS A 197 8.59 3.30 -22.13
C LYS A 197 8.47 2.42 -23.36
N ARG A 198 9.33 2.63 -24.36
CA ARG A 198 9.38 1.78 -25.55
C ARG A 198 10.65 0.95 -25.56
N ARG A 199 10.47 -0.36 -25.79
CA ARG A 199 11.56 -1.26 -26.14
C ARG A 199 11.50 -1.49 -27.65
N PRO A 200 12.32 -0.77 -28.45
CA PRO A 200 12.25 -0.90 -29.93
C PRO A 200 12.63 -2.30 -30.42
N LYS A 201 13.50 -3.02 -29.71
CA LYS A 201 13.90 -4.42 -30.00
C LYS A 201 14.39 -5.09 -28.71
N ALA A 202 14.40 -6.44 -28.69
CA ALA A 202 15.10 -7.21 -27.64
C ALA A 202 16.59 -6.82 -27.64
N ASN A 203 17.16 -6.59 -26.43
CA ASN A 203 18.54 -6.18 -26.19
C ASN A 203 18.92 -4.74 -26.62
N VAL A 204 17.98 -3.87 -26.90
CA VAL A 204 18.22 -2.43 -27.10
C VAL A 204 17.87 -1.67 -25.82
N ALA A 205 18.66 -0.63 -25.51
CA ALA A 205 18.38 0.25 -24.37
C ALA A 205 16.93 0.77 -24.41
N GLN A 206 16.29 0.80 -23.26
CA GLN A 206 14.92 1.29 -23.13
C GLN A 206 14.92 2.79 -23.43
N VAL A 207 14.17 3.20 -24.44
CA VAL A 207 13.96 4.63 -24.73
C VAL A 207 12.78 5.10 -23.92
N MET A 208 12.98 6.15 -23.13
CA MET A 208 11.92 6.85 -22.42
C MET A 208 11.55 8.10 -23.20
N ASN A 209 10.32 8.13 -23.71
CA ASN A 209 9.77 9.31 -24.36
C ASN A 209 8.89 10.05 -23.35
N ILE A 210 9.15 11.35 -23.15
CA ILE A 210 8.37 12.16 -22.22
C ILE A 210 7.34 12.95 -23.05
N ILE A 211 6.09 12.76 -22.70
CA ILE A 211 4.94 13.47 -23.25
C ILE A 211 4.56 14.55 -22.23
N GLY A 212 4.72 15.81 -22.58
CA GLY A 212 4.53 16.97 -21.70
C GLY A 212 5.83 17.77 -21.55
N ASP A 213 5.71 19.04 -21.15
CA ASP A 213 6.85 19.93 -20.93
C ASP A 213 7.29 19.91 -19.47
N VAL A 214 8.51 19.42 -19.22
CA VAL A 214 9.09 19.27 -17.88
C VAL A 214 10.24 20.24 -17.61
N GLN A 215 10.61 21.08 -18.62
CA GLN A 215 11.77 21.95 -18.51
C GLN A 215 11.59 23.00 -17.40
N GLY A 216 12.53 23.08 -16.49
CA GLY A 216 12.52 24.01 -15.35
C GLY A 216 11.46 23.73 -14.30
N LYS A 217 10.74 22.60 -14.40
CA LYS A 217 9.66 22.25 -13.47
C LYS A 217 10.10 21.32 -12.35
N THR A 218 9.35 21.33 -11.24
CA THR A 218 9.39 20.29 -10.21
C THR A 218 8.49 19.15 -10.64
N CYS A 219 9.09 18.03 -11.02
CA CYS A 219 8.39 16.82 -11.43
C CYS A 219 8.03 15.95 -10.22
N VAL A 220 6.73 15.73 -10.01
CA VAL A 220 6.19 14.85 -8.97
C VAL A 220 5.73 13.56 -9.62
N MET A 221 6.54 12.50 -9.53
CA MET A 221 6.14 11.17 -9.98
C MET A 221 5.21 10.53 -8.95
N ILE A 222 4.15 9.84 -9.42
CA ILE A 222 3.21 9.11 -8.55
C ILE A 222 3.07 7.66 -8.99
N ASP A 223 3.19 6.73 -8.03
CA ASP A 223 3.01 5.30 -8.29
C ASP A 223 2.37 4.59 -7.08
N ASP A 224 1.88 3.35 -7.27
CA ASP A 224 1.36 2.53 -6.17
C ASP A 224 2.47 1.86 -5.36
N LEU A 225 3.51 1.38 -6.00
CA LEU A 225 4.60 0.69 -5.30
C LEU A 225 5.98 0.96 -5.91
N VAL A 226 6.99 0.90 -5.07
CA VAL A 226 8.40 0.88 -5.47
C VAL A 226 9.06 -0.40 -4.97
N ASP A 227 9.55 -1.23 -5.91
CA ASP A 227 10.21 -2.50 -5.60
C ASP A 227 11.74 -2.33 -5.61
N THR A 228 12.42 -2.64 -6.71
CA THR A 228 13.89 -2.46 -6.82
C THR A 228 14.32 -1.03 -7.12
N ALA A 229 13.40 -0.13 -7.33
CA ALA A 229 13.59 1.27 -7.71
C ALA A 229 14.32 1.54 -9.05
N GLY A 230 14.75 0.50 -9.76
CA GLY A 230 15.50 0.68 -11.02
C GLY A 230 14.71 1.50 -12.05
N THR A 231 13.46 1.16 -12.27
CA THR A 231 12.57 1.88 -13.20
C THR A 231 12.30 3.31 -12.77
N LEU A 232 12.08 3.53 -11.47
CA LEU A 232 11.84 4.85 -10.89
C LEU A 232 13.07 5.77 -11.08
N CYS A 233 14.26 5.25 -10.79
CA CYS A 233 15.51 6.00 -10.95
C CYS A 233 15.83 6.32 -12.41
N GLN A 234 15.54 5.40 -13.34
CA GLN A 234 15.67 5.66 -14.78
C GLN A 234 14.68 6.73 -15.25
N ALA A 235 13.46 6.72 -14.74
CA ALA A 235 12.46 7.74 -15.00
C ALA A 235 12.92 9.11 -14.49
N ALA A 236 13.48 9.17 -13.29
CA ALA A 236 14.05 10.39 -12.73
C ALA A 236 15.20 10.93 -13.58
N GLN A 237 16.10 10.07 -14.06
CA GLN A 237 17.18 10.44 -14.95
C GLN A 237 16.65 11.04 -16.26
N ALA A 238 15.67 10.38 -16.89
CA ALA A 238 15.06 10.88 -18.12
C ALA A 238 14.42 12.28 -17.94
N LEU A 239 13.75 12.52 -16.81
CA LEU A 239 13.18 13.82 -16.48
C LEU A 239 14.28 14.89 -16.32
N LYS A 240 15.37 14.57 -15.61
CA LYS A 240 16.53 15.48 -15.46
C LYS A 240 17.21 15.78 -16.80
N ASP A 241 17.36 14.78 -17.67
CA ASP A 241 17.92 14.94 -19.02
C ASP A 241 17.08 15.84 -19.91
N HIS A 242 15.75 15.92 -19.64
CA HIS A 242 14.82 16.83 -20.30
C HIS A 242 14.65 18.18 -19.56
N GLY A 243 15.56 18.49 -18.64
CA GLY A 243 15.65 19.80 -17.99
C GLY A 243 14.77 20.00 -16.77
N ALA A 244 14.23 18.94 -16.15
CA ALA A 244 13.51 19.06 -14.89
C ALA A 244 14.41 19.65 -13.80
N ALA A 245 13.94 20.68 -13.10
CA ALA A 245 14.69 21.32 -12.01
C ALA A 245 14.80 20.41 -10.79
N LYS A 246 13.69 19.78 -10.41
CA LYS A 246 13.60 18.83 -9.28
C LYS A 246 12.77 17.63 -9.67
N VAL A 247 13.12 16.44 -9.15
CA VAL A 247 12.34 15.22 -9.37
C VAL A 247 12.10 14.54 -8.03
N VAL A 248 10.86 14.48 -7.60
CA VAL A 248 10.42 13.78 -6.40
C VAL A 248 9.45 12.67 -6.76
N ALA A 249 9.40 11.62 -5.97
CA ALA A 249 8.47 10.53 -6.17
C ALA A 249 7.61 10.33 -4.92
N TYR A 250 6.32 10.17 -5.11
CA TYR A 250 5.34 9.81 -4.08
C TYR A 250 4.78 8.44 -4.41
N VAL A 251 4.99 7.49 -3.51
CA VAL A 251 4.65 6.09 -3.75
C VAL A 251 3.98 5.51 -2.50
N THR A 252 2.87 4.83 -2.69
CA THR A 252 2.16 4.28 -1.54
C THR A 252 2.95 3.18 -0.85
N HIS A 253 3.38 2.14 -1.57
CA HIS A 253 3.97 0.95 -0.97
C HIS A 253 5.49 0.87 -1.17
N ALA A 254 6.21 0.95 -0.07
CA ALA A 254 7.68 0.88 -0.01
C ALA A 254 8.16 -0.57 0.05
N VAL A 255 8.05 -1.35 -1.04
CA VAL A 255 8.54 -2.74 -1.05
C VAL A 255 10.06 -2.76 -0.88
N LEU A 256 10.79 -1.89 -1.58
CA LEU A 256 12.21 -1.61 -1.43
C LEU A 256 13.10 -2.88 -1.34
N SER A 257 12.88 -3.82 -2.26
CA SER A 257 13.62 -5.08 -2.29
C SER A 257 14.94 -4.98 -3.07
N GLY A 258 15.82 -5.95 -2.82
CA GLY A 258 17.08 -6.08 -3.54
C GLY A 258 17.94 -4.80 -3.48
N PRO A 259 18.42 -4.28 -4.63
CA PRO A 259 19.30 -3.12 -4.69
C PRO A 259 18.56 -1.76 -4.58
N ALA A 260 17.33 -1.72 -4.08
CA ALA A 260 16.48 -0.50 -4.10
C ALA A 260 17.18 0.70 -3.45
N ILE A 261 17.78 0.50 -2.27
CA ILE A 261 18.41 1.59 -1.51
C ILE A 261 19.66 2.10 -2.22
N GLU A 262 20.45 1.20 -2.81
CA GLU A 262 21.63 1.57 -3.62
C GLU A 262 21.20 2.37 -4.85
N ASN A 263 20.16 1.90 -5.57
CA ASN A 263 19.61 2.57 -6.73
C ASN A 263 19.13 3.99 -6.38
N ILE A 264 18.35 4.14 -5.31
CA ILE A 264 17.82 5.44 -4.87
C ILE A 264 18.96 6.37 -4.45
N SER A 265 19.88 5.89 -3.62
CA SER A 265 20.99 6.70 -3.09
C SER A 265 21.90 7.21 -4.21
N GLY A 266 22.19 6.36 -5.21
CA GLY A 266 23.05 6.70 -6.34
C GLY A 266 22.34 7.43 -7.48
N SER A 267 21.02 7.61 -7.43
CA SER A 267 20.24 8.23 -8.50
C SER A 267 20.21 9.77 -8.43
N VAL A 268 19.67 10.38 -9.47
CA VAL A 268 19.36 11.82 -9.53
C VAL A 268 18.01 12.17 -8.91
N LEU A 269 17.29 11.20 -8.37
CA LEU A 269 16.05 11.43 -7.63
C LEU A 269 16.35 12.28 -6.40
N ASP A 270 15.63 13.39 -6.25
CA ASP A 270 15.84 14.31 -5.14
C ASP A 270 15.22 13.77 -3.85
N GLU A 271 14.02 13.16 -3.92
CA GLU A 271 13.33 12.60 -2.76
C GLU A 271 12.36 11.48 -3.20
N LEU A 272 12.28 10.43 -2.38
CA LEU A 272 11.24 9.40 -2.42
C LEU A 272 10.39 9.49 -1.16
N VAL A 273 9.13 9.83 -1.33
CA VAL A 273 8.12 9.87 -0.25
C VAL A 273 7.27 8.62 -0.36
N VAL A 274 7.20 7.86 0.71
CA VAL A 274 6.41 6.62 0.78
C VAL A 274 5.44 6.66 1.96
N THR A 275 4.56 5.68 2.06
CA THR A 275 3.72 5.52 3.25
C THR A 275 4.23 4.38 4.14
N ASP A 276 3.71 4.32 5.35
CA ASP A 276 4.02 3.30 6.35
C ASP A 276 3.18 2.01 6.23
N THR A 277 2.47 1.83 5.10
CA THR A 277 1.77 0.57 4.77
C THR A 277 2.71 -0.63 4.76
N ILE A 278 3.99 -0.40 4.48
CA ILE A 278 5.10 -1.33 4.67
C ILE A 278 6.13 -0.63 5.55
N PRO A 279 6.52 -1.19 6.70
CA PRO A 279 7.53 -0.58 7.55
C PRO A 279 8.89 -0.54 6.86
N LEU A 280 9.54 0.62 6.89
CA LEU A 280 10.88 0.77 6.35
C LEU A 280 11.87 -0.07 7.14
N ASN A 281 12.74 -0.82 6.43
CA ASN A 281 13.87 -1.49 7.03
C ASN A 281 14.95 -0.47 7.48
N GLU A 282 15.96 -0.92 8.20
CA GLU A 282 17.01 -0.07 8.77
C GLU A 282 17.78 0.71 7.68
N ALA A 283 18.10 0.06 6.57
CA ALA A 283 18.81 0.68 5.46
C ALA A 283 17.98 1.81 4.80
N ALA A 284 16.67 1.58 4.63
CA ALA A 284 15.76 2.59 4.09
C ALA A 284 15.58 3.78 5.04
N ARG A 285 15.51 3.53 6.36
CA ARG A 285 15.47 4.61 7.38
C ARG A 285 16.74 5.44 7.40
N GLY A 286 17.89 4.84 7.12
CA GLY A 286 19.18 5.52 7.03
C GLY A 286 19.39 6.31 5.73
N CYS A 287 18.55 6.13 4.72
CA CYS A 287 18.66 6.84 3.45
C CYS A 287 18.03 8.23 3.51
N SER A 288 18.84 9.28 3.40
CA SER A 288 18.40 10.68 3.48
C SER A 288 17.41 11.10 2.39
N LYS A 289 17.30 10.33 1.31
CA LYS A 289 16.34 10.58 0.23
C LYS A 289 14.97 9.95 0.45
N ILE A 290 14.81 9.09 1.47
CA ILE A 290 13.56 8.38 1.72
C ILE A 290 12.85 8.99 2.94
N ARG A 291 11.59 9.34 2.77
CA ARG A 291 10.72 9.83 3.84
C ARG A 291 9.41 9.06 3.87
N SER A 292 8.93 8.72 5.08
CA SER A 292 7.68 7.99 5.28
C SER A 292 6.57 8.90 5.81
N LEU A 293 5.35 8.69 5.31
CA LEU A 293 4.12 9.34 5.77
C LEU A 293 3.26 8.33 6.55
N ASP A 294 2.63 8.82 7.59
CA ASP A 294 1.75 8.05 8.47
C ASP A 294 0.36 7.91 7.85
N THR A 295 -0.14 6.67 7.74
CA THR A 295 -1.49 6.33 7.24
C THR A 295 -2.47 5.99 8.37
N ALA A 296 -2.04 6.04 9.63
CA ALA A 296 -2.86 5.58 10.77
C ALA A 296 -4.18 6.33 10.89
N ALA A 297 -4.20 7.65 10.66
CA ALA A 297 -5.43 8.44 10.72
C ALA A 297 -6.45 8.02 9.65
N LEU A 298 -5.99 7.75 8.42
CA LEU A 298 -6.82 7.26 7.32
C LEU A 298 -7.42 5.89 7.65
N LEU A 299 -6.57 4.95 8.09
CA LEU A 299 -7.00 3.59 8.42
C LEU A 299 -7.90 3.57 9.67
N ALA A 300 -7.60 4.35 10.69
CA ALA A 300 -8.43 4.46 11.89
C ALA A 300 -9.84 4.99 11.56
N GLU A 301 -9.94 6.05 10.77
CA GLU A 301 -11.25 6.58 10.37
C GLU A 301 -12.02 5.58 9.51
N THR A 302 -11.33 4.85 8.63
CA THR A 302 -11.98 3.79 7.85
C THR A 302 -12.49 2.66 8.75
N ILE A 303 -11.68 2.18 9.68
CA ILE A 303 -12.05 1.16 10.67
C ILE A 303 -13.26 1.63 11.49
N ARG A 304 -13.25 2.86 11.99
CA ARG A 304 -14.36 3.45 12.74
C ARG A 304 -15.67 3.42 11.93
N ARG A 305 -15.60 3.86 10.67
CA ARG A 305 -16.78 3.87 9.78
C ARG A 305 -17.29 2.48 9.49
N VAL A 306 -16.42 1.54 9.18
CA VAL A 306 -16.78 0.14 8.92
C VAL A 306 -17.44 -0.47 10.17
N SER A 307 -16.90 -0.21 11.36
CA SER A 307 -17.47 -0.71 12.61
C SER A 307 -18.83 -0.10 12.93
N ASN A 308 -19.02 1.19 12.62
CA ASN A 308 -20.29 1.90 12.84
C ASN A 308 -21.30 1.76 11.68
N GLU A 309 -20.96 0.96 10.64
CA GLU A 309 -21.78 0.80 9.43
C GLU A 309 -22.02 2.12 8.67
N GLU A 310 -21.04 3.05 8.77
CA GLU A 310 -21.03 4.31 8.03
C GLU A 310 -20.36 4.15 6.66
N SER A 311 -20.74 5.03 5.71
CA SER A 311 -20.13 5.04 4.38
C SER A 311 -18.66 5.42 4.41
N VAL A 312 -17.80 4.64 3.74
CA VAL A 312 -16.39 4.96 3.52
C VAL A 312 -16.15 5.76 2.23
N SER A 313 -17.15 5.87 1.34
CA SER A 313 -17.02 6.53 0.03
C SER A 313 -16.61 8.00 0.13
N SER A 314 -17.01 8.71 1.19
CA SER A 314 -16.63 10.10 1.39
C SER A 314 -15.15 10.30 1.78
N LEU A 315 -14.41 9.21 2.04
CA LEU A 315 -12.94 9.22 2.20
C LEU A 315 -12.25 9.18 0.84
N TYR A 316 -12.97 8.77 -0.21
CA TYR A 316 -12.52 8.79 -1.61
C TYR A 316 -12.99 10.12 -2.23
N VAL A 317 -12.32 11.19 -1.88
CA VAL A 317 -12.64 12.46 -2.54
C VAL A 317 -12.17 12.36 -4.00
N ASP A 318 -13.08 12.32 -4.95
CA ASP A 318 -12.82 12.35 -6.39
C ASP A 318 -12.29 13.72 -6.83
#